data_e525f7f0bfb0f5fcfdfb3cf7c401a14c
#
_entry.id   e525f7f0bfb0f5fcfdfb3cf7c401a14c
#
_cell.length_a   1.000
_cell.length_b   1.000
_cell.length_c   1.000
_cell.angle_alpha   90.00
_cell.angle_beta   90.00
_cell.angle_gamma   90.00
#
_symmetry.space_group_name_H-M   'P 1'
#
loop_
_entity.id
_entity.type
_entity.pdbx_description
1 polymer ?
#
loop_
_entity_poly.entity_id
_entity_poly.type
_entity_poly.pdbx_seq_one_letter_code
_entity_poly.pdbx_strand_id
1 'polypeptide(L)'
;MTKLIIIAWLLFCSHAYATNIFQLNPESKNTDLADIQPNHQPWNASSIYVAGDVVTHNNSLFIAAFWVKGIEPIENQPHWDGWIWLQNTVIEKWQANKVYQGGNLVKHGADYYLARYWNENNEPKPHSSWQKIKDLFYQTPDLPPEHPDDYKTLDGVDQNDNGIRDDYERYVYEKFDSPQLITFSLGAASTLQLVIDIEQGRIPNLDTEISKQIILDMINISYCVRYLQNSHPHFREPEVLYFNTIDRAYANRKSQNKISDYIAWDDGFHRSADQDCNILKKDIK
;
A
#
# COMPACT_ATOMS: atom_id res chain seq x y z
N MET A 1 18.99 36.23 0.87
CA MET A 1 19.91 35.06 0.85
C MET A 1 19.50 33.94 1.82
N THR A 2 18.42 34.09 2.59
CA THR A 2 18.00 33.12 3.65
C THR A 2 17.05 32.01 3.17
N LYS A 3 16.36 32.19 2.03
CA LYS A 3 15.36 31.25 1.53
C LYS A 3 15.93 29.98 0.83
N LEU A 4 17.20 29.98 0.45
CA LEU A 4 17.81 28.82 -0.26
C LEU A 4 18.32 27.71 0.70
N ILE A 5 18.50 28.04 1.97
CA ILE A 5 19.01 27.10 2.98
C ILE A 5 17.90 26.18 3.52
N ILE A 6 16.63 26.62 3.42
CA ILE A 6 15.46 25.91 3.96
C ILE A 6 15.16 24.60 3.21
N ILE A 7 15.44 24.52 1.92
CA ILE A 7 15.13 23.34 1.09
C ILE A 7 16.09 22.17 1.37
N ALA A 8 17.33 22.48 1.74
CA ALA A 8 18.30 21.44 2.13
C ALA A 8 17.98 20.82 3.49
N TRP A 9 17.23 21.54 4.35
CA TRP A 9 16.87 21.09 5.69
C TRP A 9 15.66 20.15 5.75
N LEU A 10 14.71 20.28 4.81
CA LEU A 10 13.57 19.36 4.70
C LEU A 10 14.02 17.92 4.33
N LEU A 11 15.18 17.80 3.71
CA LEU A 11 15.81 16.50 3.44
C LEU A 11 16.56 15.90 4.65
N PHE A 12 16.84 16.66 5.70
CA PHE A 12 17.61 16.22 6.86
C PHE A 12 16.83 16.14 8.18
N CYS A 13 15.62 16.72 8.26
CA CYS A 13 14.80 16.65 9.48
C CYS A 13 13.94 15.41 9.52
N SER A 14 14.58 14.27 9.64
CA SER A 14 13.96 12.96 9.67
C SER A 14 13.88 12.43 11.08
N HIS A 15 13.11 13.04 11.94
CA HIS A 15 12.66 12.41 13.18
C HIS A 15 11.45 13.16 13.71
N ALA A 16 10.38 12.44 13.82
CA ALA A 16 9.25 12.66 14.68
C ALA A 16 8.00 13.33 14.08
N TYR A 17 6.93 12.65 14.05
CA TYR A 17 5.55 12.86 14.52
C TYR A 17 4.55 12.03 13.71
N ALA A 18 4.02 10.98 14.32
CA ALA A 18 2.86 10.25 13.84
C ALA A 18 1.67 10.55 14.76
N THR A 19 0.75 11.36 14.29
CA THR A 19 -0.63 11.31 14.77
C THR A 19 -1.55 11.79 13.63
N ASN A 20 -2.42 10.88 13.17
CA ASN A 20 -3.61 11.15 12.37
C ASN A 20 -3.42 11.73 10.96
N ILE A 21 -2.72 10.99 10.08
CA ILE A 21 -2.78 11.23 8.63
C ILE A 21 -4.24 11.26 8.10
N PHE A 22 -5.19 10.70 8.83
CA PHE A 22 -6.57 10.51 8.40
C PHE A 22 -7.62 11.44 9.02
N GLN A 23 -7.23 12.48 9.79
CA GLN A 23 -8.23 13.33 10.46
C GLN A 23 -8.50 14.70 9.82
N LEU A 24 -7.81 15.09 8.76
CA LEU A 24 -7.92 16.44 8.21
C LEU A 24 -9.05 16.66 7.20
N ASN A 25 -9.76 15.63 6.78
CA ASN A 25 -10.90 15.82 5.89
C ASN A 25 -12.14 15.08 6.39
N PRO A 26 -13.01 15.72 7.19
CA PRO A 26 -14.26 15.12 7.62
C PRO A 26 -15.28 14.92 6.50
N GLU A 27 -15.02 15.42 5.29
CA GLU A 27 -15.87 15.26 4.12
C GLU A 27 -15.29 14.32 3.04
N SER A 28 -14.00 13.91 3.14
CA SER A 28 -13.56 12.79 2.35
C SER A 28 -14.31 11.57 2.85
N LYS A 29 -15.10 10.94 2.01
CA LYS A 29 -15.64 9.62 2.30
C LYS A 29 -14.46 8.79 2.78
N ASN A 30 -14.45 8.48 4.09
CA ASN A 30 -13.52 7.53 4.67
C ASN A 30 -13.57 6.28 3.78
N THR A 31 -12.61 6.16 2.90
CA THR A 31 -12.26 4.84 2.42
C THR A 31 -11.56 4.22 3.63
N ASP A 32 -12.34 3.61 4.51
CA ASP A 32 -11.81 2.86 5.62
C ASP A 32 -10.78 1.89 5.03
N LEU A 33 -9.58 1.85 5.60
CA LEU A 33 -8.56 0.85 5.26
C LEU A 33 -9.10 -0.59 5.38
N ALA A 34 -10.19 -0.78 6.13
CA ALA A 34 -10.99 -2.00 6.17
C ALA A 34 -11.63 -2.35 4.81
N ASP A 35 -11.88 -1.36 3.94
CA ASP A 35 -12.45 -1.60 2.60
C ASP A 35 -11.39 -1.98 1.55
N ILE A 36 -10.10 -1.84 1.87
CA ILE A 36 -8.98 -2.34 1.04
C ILE A 36 -8.62 -3.79 1.43
N GLN A 37 -9.51 -4.52 2.06
CA GLN A 37 -9.36 -5.96 2.22
C GLN A 37 -9.44 -6.61 0.83
N PRO A 38 -8.54 -7.55 0.51
CA PRO A 38 -8.66 -8.29 -0.73
C PRO A 38 -10.07 -8.90 -0.76
N ASN A 39 -10.83 -8.57 -1.79
CA ASN A 39 -12.22 -9.01 -1.94
C ASN A 39 -12.28 -10.50 -2.32
N HIS A 40 -11.58 -11.31 -1.52
CA HIS A 40 -11.67 -12.76 -1.65
C HIS A 40 -13.04 -13.22 -1.17
N GLN A 41 -13.63 -14.13 -1.94
CA GLN A 41 -14.92 -14.69 -1.60
C GLN A 41 -14.86 -15.32 -0.20
N PRO A 42 -15.86 -15.06 0.66
CA PRO A 42 -15.96 -15.78 1.92
C PRO A 42 -16.06 -17.28 1.68
N TRP A 43 -15.41 -18.07 2.53
CA TRP A 43 -15.56 -19.50 2.49
C TRP A 43 -17.03 -19.91 2.63
N ASN A 44 -17.42 -20.92 1.87
CA ASN A 44 -18.78 -21.48 1.90
C ASN A 44 -18.71 -23.01 1.88
N ALA A 45 -19.34 -23.66 2.84
CA ALA A 45 -19.33 -25.12 2.99
C ALA A 45 -19.92 -25.88 1.79
N SER A 46 -20.81 -25.28 1.00
CA SER A 46 -21.41 -25.91 -0.18
C SER A 46 -20.56 -25.76 -1.43
N SER A 47 -19.60 -24.84 -1.45
CA SER A 47 -18.74 -24.56 -2.59
C SER A 47 -17.64 -25.61 -2.75
N ILE A 48 -17.19 -25.78 -3.99
CA ILE A 48 -16.02 -26.57 -4.34
C ILE A 48 -14.86 -25.60 -4.56
N TYR A 49 -13.72 -25.91 -3.97
CA TYR A 49 -12.48 -25.16 -4.16
C TYR A 49 -11.41 -26.05 -4.75
N VAL A 50 -10.58 -25.50 -5.61
CA VAL A 50 -9.45 -26.21 -6.22
C VAL A 50 -8.13 -25.59 -5.78
N ALA A 51 -7.03 -26.32 -5.96
CA ALA A 51 -5.71 -25.87 -5.59
C ALA A 51 -5.43 -24.45 -6.09
N GLY A 52 -5.12 -23.54 -5.18
CA GLY A 52 -4.83 -22.15 -5.48
C GLY A 52 -6.01 -21.18 -5.31
N ASP A 53 -7.23 -21.67 -5.06
CA ASP A 53 -8.35 -20.77 -4.73
C ASP A 53 -8.12 -20.13 -3.38
N VAL A 54 -8.35 -18.82 -3.31
CA VAL A 54 -8.18 -18.02 -2.10
C VAL A 54 -9.54 -17.64 -1.54
N VAL A 55 -9.71 -17.79 -0.23
CA VAL A 55 -10.95 -17.46 0.49
C VAL A 55 -10.66 -16.68 1.77
N THR A 56 -11.65 -15.92 2.22
CA THR A 56 -11.66 -15.35 3.57
C THR A 56 -12.49 -16.20 4.50
N HIS A 57 -12.02 -16.43 5.72
CA HIS A 57 -12.79 -17.06 6.78
C HIS A 57 -12.31 -16.53 8.14
N ASN A 58 -13.24 -16.05 8.99
CA ASN A 58 -12.93 -15.50 10.31
C ASN A 58 -11.82 -14.43 10.30
N ASN A 59 -11.88 -13.48 9.35
CA ASN A 59 -10.89 -12.42 9.11
C ASN A 59 -9.49 -12.91 8.73
N SER A 60 -9.35 -14.18 8.36
CA SER A 60 -8.10 -14.76 7.88
C SER A 60 -8.20 -15.19 6.43
N LEU A 61 -7.06 -15.18 5.73
CA LEU A 61 -6.93 -15.64 4.35
C LEU A 61 -6.41 -17.08 4.30
N PHE A 62 -7.06 -17.89 3.46
CA PHE A 62 -6.70 -19.28 3.25
C PHE A 62 -6.61 -19.61 1.77
N ILE A 63 -5.64 -20.46 1.41
CA ILE A 63 -5.52 -21.04 0.07
C ILE A 63 -5.91 -22.51 0.13
N ALA A 64 -6.73 -22.95 -0.81
CA ALA A 64 -6.96 -24.38 -1.01
C ALA A 64 -5.66 -25.06 -1.50
N ALA A 65 -5.13 -25.98 -0.71
CA ALA A 65 -3.92 -26.73 -1.05
C ALA A 65 -4.15 -27.74 -2.18
N PHE A 66 -5.38 -28.23 -2.29
CA PHE A 66 -5.88 -29.16 -3.30
C PHE A 66 -7.40 -29.03 -3.43
N TRP A 67 -8.08 -29.97 -4.07
CA TRP A 67 -9.54 -29.99 -4.16
C TRP A 67 -10.18 -30.22 -2.79
N VAL A 68 -11.04 -29.28 -2.35
CA VAL A 68 -11.76 -29.37 -1.07
C VAL A 68 -13.24 -29.00 -1.24
N LYS A 69 -14.10 -29.63 -0.43
CA LYS A 69 -15.51 -29.32 -0.29
C LYS A 69 -15.97 -29.58 1.13
N GLY A 70 -16.65 -28.63 1.74
CA GLY A 70 -17.21 -28.80 3.08
C GLY A 70 -16.17 -28.86 4.21
N ILE A 71 -14.89 -28.66 3.92
CA ILE A 71 -13.82 -28.60 4.91
C ILE A 71 -13.66 -27.13 5.31
N GLU A 72 -13.92 -26.83 6.58
CA GLU A 72 -13.78 -25.48 7.12
C GLU A 72 -12.29 -25.09 7.25
N PRO A 73 -11.88 -23.90 6.77
CA PRO A 73 -10.53 -23.40 6.99
C PRO A 73 -10.33 -23.09 8.48
N ILE A 74 -9.27 -23.61 9.07
CA ILE A 74 -8.91 -23.38 10.46
C ILE A 74 -7.45 -22.91 10.53
N GLU A 75 -7.19 -21.91 11.34
CA GLU A 75 -5.84 -21.37 11.56
C GLU A 75 -4.94 -22.44 12.21
N ASN A 76 -3.65 -22.40 11.87
CA ASN A 76 -2.62 -23.31 12.39
C ASN A 76 -2.83 -24.80 12.06
N GLN A 77 -3.73 -25.14 11.14
CA GLN A 77 -3.84 -26.52 10.65
C GLN A 77 -2.76 -26.82 9.60
N PRO A 78 -2.32 -28.09 9.50
CA PRO A 78 -1.43 -28.53 8.44
C PRO A 78 -2.11 -28.41 7.07
N HIS A 79 -1.36 -28.03 6.04
CA HIS A 79 -1.91 -27.84 4.68
C HIS A 79 -2.52 -29.11 4.06
N TRP A 80 -2.16 -30.32 4.55
CA TRP A 80 -2.78 -31.58 4.11
C TRP A 80 -4.22 -31.76 4.58
N ASP A 81 -4.71 -30.90 5.47
CA ASP A 81 -6.12 -30.87 5.86
C ASP A 81 -6.99 -30.05 4.88
N GLY A 82 -6.38 -29.50 3.83
CA GLY A 82 -7.08 -28.84 2.73
C GLY A 82 -6.78 -27.36 2.57
N TRP A 83 -6.37 -26.69 3.63
CA TRP A 83 -6.17 -25.25 3.63
C TRP A 83 -4.79 -24.82 4.12
N ILE A 84 -4.24 -23.79 3.51
CA ILE A 84 -3.01 -23.11 3.92
C ILE A 84 -3.41 -21.78 4.51
N TRP A 85 -3.12 -21.55 5.77
CA TRP A 85 -3.36 -20.28 6.44
C TRP A 85 -2.26 -19.28 6.09
N LEU A 86 -2.61 -18.22 5.36
CA LEU A 86 -1.63 -17.30 4.76
C LEU A 86 -0.91 -16.40 5.75
N GLN A 87 -1.59 -15.90 6.78
CA GLN A 87 -1.00 -14.97 7.72
C GLN A 87 0.19 -15.53 8.51
N ASN A 88 0.30 -16.85 8.58
CA ASN A 88 1.40 -17.53 9.28
C ASN A 88 2.30 -18.33 8.33
N THR A 89 2.11 -18.22 7.03
CA THR A 89 2.88 -18.97 6.04
C THR A 89 4.02 -18.13 5.51
N VAL A 90 5.26 -18.61 5.71
CA VAL A 90 6.45 -18.00 5.09
C VAL A 90 6.51 -18.41 3.63
N ILE A 91 6.40 -17.45 2.73
CA ILE A 91 6.53 -17.70 1.29
C ILE A 91 7.96 -17.40 0.88
N GLU A 92 8.71 -18.45 0.59
CA GLU A 92 10.11 -18.32 0.18
C GLU A 92 10.23 -18.04 -1.32
N LYS A 93 11.39 -17.49 -1.72
CA LYS A 93 11.74 -17.43 -3.14
C LYS A 93 12.05 -18.84 -3.64
N TRP A 94 11.55 -19.16 -4.84
CA TRP A 94 11.89 -20.42 -5.51
C TRP A 94 13.40 -20.58 -5.69
N GLN A 95 13.87 -21.82 -5.50
CA GLN A 95 15.29 -22.18 -5.65
C GLN A 95 15.39 -23.48 -6.48
N ALA A 96 16.28 -23.46 -7.48
CA ALA A 96 16.45 -24.58 -8.42
C ALA A 96 16.75 -25.92 -7.76
N ASN A 97 17.58 -25.95 -6.71
CA ASN A 97 18.06 -27.18 -6.08
C ASN A 97 17.30 -27.55 -4.81
N LYS A 98 16.09 -27.02 -4.63
CA LYS A 98 15.25 -27.29 -3.48
C LYS A 98 14.11 -28.23 -3.85
N VAL A 99 13.85 -29.17 -2.96
CA VAL A 99 12.68 -30.06 -3.04
C VAL A 99 11.45 -29.33 -2.53
N TYR A 100 10.36 -29.43 -3.25
CA TYR A 100 9.06 -28.88 -2.89
C TYR A 100 8.02 -30.00 -2.82
N GLN A 101 7.21 -29.95 -1.79
CA GLN A 101 6.07 -30.86 -1.61
C GLN A 101 4.80 -30.20 -2.13
N GLY A 102 3.78 -30.99 -2.48
CA GLY A 102 2.45 -30.45 -2.78
C GLY A 102 1.96 -29.56 -1.64
N GLY A 103 1.45 -28.37 -1.96
CA GLY A 103 1.04 -27.35 -0.98
C GLY A 103 2.13 -26.35 -0.61
N ASN A 104 3.38 -26.53 -1.02
CA ASN A 104 4.38 -25.50 -0.77
C ASN A 104 4.13 -24.24 -1.64
N LEU A 105 4.23 -23.08 -1.01
CA LEU A 105 4.12 -21.79 -1.67
C LEU A 105 5.49 -21.17 -1.91
N VAL A 106 5.69 -20.64 -3.11
CA VAL A 106 6.92 -19.92 -3.47
C VAL A 106 6.60 -18.64 -4.24
N LYS A 107 7.50 -17.67 -4.15
CA LYS A 107 7.54 -16.49 -5.03
C LYS A 107 8.57 -16.76 -6.12
N HIS A 108 8.19 -16.55 -7.39
CA HIS A 108 9.09 -16.59 -8.54
C HIS A 108 8.80 -15.43 -9.48
N GLY A 109 9.78 -14.53 -9.63
CA GLY A 109 9.55 -13.24 -10.27
C GLY A 109 8.57 -12.37 -9.47
N ALA A 110 7.56 -11.85 -10.14
CA ALA A 110 6.46 -11.10 -9.53
C ALA A 110 5.30 -11.99 -9.04
N ASP A 111 5.31 -13.29 -9.38
CA ASP A 111 4.19 -14.18 -9.20
C ASP A 111 4.38 -15.15 -8.03
N TYR A 112 3.24 -15.64 -7.52
CA TYR A 112 3.19 -16.67 -6.48
C TYR A 112 2.70 -17.98 -7.08
N TYR A 113 3.29 -19.09 -6.59
CA TYR A 113 3.01 -20.43 -7.09
C TYR A 113 2.82 -21.40 -5.95
N LEU A 114 1.85 -22.30 -6.12
CA LEU A 114 1.60 -23.43 -5.27
C LEU A 114 2.12 -24.70 -5.97
N ALA A 115 2.96 -25.49 -5.28
CA ALA A 115 3.36 -26.79 -5.78
C ALA A 115 2.14 -27.72 -5.80
N ARG A 116 1.80 -28.30 -6.95
CA ARG A 116 0.68 -29.24 -7.10
C ARG A 116 1.00 -30.60 -6.51
N TYR A 117 2.27 -30.99 -6.60
CA TYR A 117 2.82 -32.24 -6.13
C TYR A 117 4.32 -32.10 -5.91
N TRP A 118 4.95 -33.14 -5.41
CA TRP A 118 6.39 -33.19 -5.22
C TRP A 118 7.15 -32.85 -6.50
N ASN A 119 8.10 -31.95 -6.39
CA ASN A 119 8.98 -31.57 -7.50
C ASN A 119 10.32 -31.04 -6.99
N GLU A 120 11.34 -31.16 -7.86
CA GLU A 120 12.69 -30.68 -7.67
C GLU A 120 13.21 -30.16 -9.02
N ASN A 121 13.99 -29.08 -9.02
CA ASN A 121 14.54 -28.47 -10.24
C ASN A 121 13.49 -28.08 -11.32
N ASN A 122 12.23 -27.98 -10.94
CA ASN A 122 11.16 -27.60 -11.86
C ASN A 122 10.80 -26.14 -11.61
N GLU A 123 11.19 -25.27 -12.56
CA GLU A 123 10.93 -23.85 -12.45
C GLU A 123 9.42 -23.55 -12.53
N PRO A 124 8.89 -22.67 -11.65
CA PRO A 124 7.50 -22.25 -11.70
C PRO A 124 7.15 -21.56 -13.03
N LYS A 125 6.19 -22.17 -13.75
CA LYS A 125 5.64 -21.64 -15.00
C LYS A 125 4.25 -22.24 -15.27
N PRO A 126 3.45 -21.62 -16.16
CA PRO A 126 2.17 -22.18 -16.55
C PRO A 126 2.29 -23.63 -17.03
N HIS A 127 1.30 -24.48 -16.70
CA HIS A 127 1.23 -25.89 -17.10
C HIS A 127 2.40 -26.78 -16.64
N SER A 128 3.07 -26.41 -15.55
CA SER A 128 4.10 -27.22 -14.90
C SER A 128 3.58 -27.92 -13.63
N SER A 129 4.49 -28.41 -12.78
CA SER A 129 4.16 -28.90 -11.42
C SER A 129 3.68 -27.79 -10.47
N TRP A 130 3.54 -26.58 -10.97
CA TRP A 130 3.14 -25.41 -10.21
C TRP A 130 1.78 -24.89 -10.68
N GLN A 131 0.98 -24.47 -9.71
CA GLN A 131 -0.23 -23.68 -9.92
C GLN A 131 0.11 -22.22 -9.65
N LYS A 132 -0.02 -21.36 -10.66
CA LYS A 132 0.05 -19.92 -10.42
C LYS A 132 -1.15 -19.51 -9.57
N ILE A 133 -0.89 -18.82 -8.46
CA ILE A 133 -1.93 -18.24 -7.62
C ILE A 133 -2.21 -16.85 -8.19
N LYS A 134 -3.42 -16.64 -8.59
CA LYS A 134 -3.89 -15.32 -8.98
C LYS A 134 -4.26 -14.54 -7.72
N ASP A 135 -3.79 -13.31 -7.65
CA ASP A 135 -4.24 -12.33 -6.65
C ASP A 135 -4.11 -12.80 -5.19
N LEU A 136 -2.97 -13.44 -4.85
CA LEU A 136 -2.77 -14.05 -3.54
C LEU A 136 -2.97 -13.08 -2.38
N PHE A 137 -2.49 -11.86 -2.51
CA PHE A 137 -2.54 -10.84 -1.45
C PHE A 137 -3.36 -9.61 -1.82
N TYR A 138 -3.60 -9.40 -3.11
CA TYR A 138 -4.39 -8.31 -3.62
C TYR A 138 -5.08 -8.75 -4.91
N GLN A 139 -6.40 -8.69 -4.92
CA GLN A 139 -7.07 -8.43 -6.18
C GLN A 139 -6.78 -6.97 -6.48
N THR A 140 -6.07 -6.71 -7.56
CA THR A 140 -6.07 -5.36 -8.12
C THR A 140 -7.55 -5.01 -8.29
N PRO A 141 -8.07 -3.97 -7.65
CA PRO A 141 -9.45 -3.57 -7.88
C PRO A 141 -9.62 -3.34 -9.37
N ASP A 142 -10.85 -3.39 -9.84
CA ASP A 142 -11.16 -3.03 -11.23
C ASP A 142 -10.89 -1.53 -11.39
N LEU A 143 -9.62 -1.22 -11.63
CA LEU A 143 -9.14 0.16 -11.71
C LEU A 143 -9.67 0.80 -13.00
N PRO A 144 -10.10 2.05 -12.93
CA PRO A 144 -10.49 2.79 -14.12
C PRO A 144 -9.37 2.76 -15.18
N PRO A 145 -9.72 2.60 -16.47
CA PRO A 145 -8.73 2.61 -17.55
C PRO A 145 -8.02 3.96 -17.65
N GLU A 146 -6.88 3.98 -18.33
CA GLU A 146 -6.19 5.25 -18.63
C GLU A 146 -7.13 6.23 -19.31
N HIS A 147 -7.10 7.47 -18.83
CA HIS A 147 -7.90 8.55 -19.39
C HIS A 147 -6.98 9.61 -20.04
N PRO A 148 -7.36 10.20 -21.19
CA PRO A 148 -6.54 11.21 -21.88
C PRO A 148 -6.22 12.45 -21.03
N ASP A 149 -6.97 12.71 -19.96
CA ASP A 149 -6.81 13.86 -19.09
C ASP A 149 -6.06 13.56 -17.79
N ASP A 150 -5.64 12.31 -17.55
CA ASP A 150 -4.91 11.90 -16.34
C ASP A 150 -3.70 12.79 -16.03
N TYR A 151 -3.01 13.23 -17.08
CA TYR A 151 -1.78 14.02 -16.94
C TYR A 151 -1.93 15.48 -17.39
N LYS A 152 -3.14 15.93 -17.75
CA LYS A 152 -3.35 17.29 -18.29
C LYS A 152 -3.61 18.34 -17.21
N THR A 153 -4.10 17.89 -16.05
CA THR A 153 -4.43 18.77 -14.94
C THR A 153 -3.68 18.36 -13.69
N LEU A 154 -3.63 19.24 -12.70
CA LEU A 154 -3.03 18.92 -11.41
C LEU A 154 -3.82 17.81 -10.70
N ASP A 155 -5.15 17.88 -10.79
CA ASP A 155 -6.04 16.89 -10.16
C ASP A 155 -6.06 15.54 -10.87
N GLY A 156 -5.77 15.50 -12.17
CA GLY A 156 -5.96 14.29 -12.95
C GLY A 156 -7.43 13.90 -13.04
N VAL A 157 -7.70 12.62 -13.09
CA VAL A 157 -9.04 12.04 -13.16
C VAL A 157 -9.24 11.05 -12.02
N ASP A 158 -10.42 11.05 -11.43
CA ASP A 158 -10.91 10.10 -10.42
C ASP A 158 -12.29 9.61 -10.90
N GLN A 159 -12.32 8.56 -11.72
CA GLN A 159 -13.54 8.05 -12.36
C GLN A 159 -14.41 7.23 -11.40
N ASN A 160 -13.78 6.64 -10.38
CA ASN A 160 -14.47 5.81 -9.40
C ASN A 160 -14.92 6.59 -8.15
N ASP A 161 -14.63 7.90 -8.10
CA ASP A 161 -15.04 8.81 -7.02
C ASP A 161 -14.56 8.36 -5.63
N ASN A 162 -13.38 7.73 -5.55
CA ASN A 162 -12.83 7.27 -4.27
C ASN A 162 -11.91 8.29 -3.57
N GLY A 163 -11.70 9.45 -4.20
CA GLY A 163 -10.86 10.54 -3.70
C GLY A 163 -9.37 10.35 -3.98
N ILE A 164 -9.00 9.31 -4.74
CA ILE A 164 -7.64 9.04 -5.18
C ILE A 164 -7.60 9.11 -6.70
N ARG A 165 -6.64 9.79 -7.22
CA ARG A 165 -6.46 9.96 -8.66
C ARG A 165 -6.14 8.64 -9.35
N ASP A 166 -6.87 8.29 -10.41
CA ASP A 166 -6.78 7.00 -11.12
C ASP A 166 -5.37 6.66 -11.60
N ASP A 167 -4.63 7.64 -12.15
CA ASP A 167 -3.26 7.41 -12.63
C ASP A 167 -2.29 7.06 -11.50
N TYR A 168 -2.51 7.60 -10.31
CA TYR A 168 -1.73 7.26 -9.13
C TYR A 168 -2.10 5.87 -8.60
N GLU A 169 -3.38 5.53 -8.52
CA GLU A 169 -3.82 4.20 -8.12
C GLU A 169 -3.25 3.11 -9.02
N ARG A 170 -3.42 3.25 -10.35
CA ARG A 170 -2.87 2.29 -11.32
C ARG A 170 -1.37 2.12 -11.12
N TYR A 171 -0.64 3.23 -10.96
CA TYR A 171 0.79 3.19 -10.74
C TYR A 171 1.18 2.45 -9.45
N VAL A 172 0.46 2.69 -8.35
CA VAL A 172 0.70 2.03 -7.05
C VAL A 172 0.49 0.52 -7.19
N TYR A 173 -0.61 0.09 -7.80
CA TYR A 173 -0.90 -1.33 -7.99
C TYR A 173 0.01 -2.01 -9.01
N GLU A 174 0.49 -1.30 -10.02
CA GLU A 174 1.48 -1.81 -10.96
C GLU A 174 2.86 -1.96 -10.32
N LYS A 175 3.24 -1.00 -9.48
CA LYS A 175 4.58 -0.88 -8.94
C LYS A 175 4.85 -1.77 -7.74
N PHE A 176 3.84 -2.00 -6.93
CA PHE A 176 3.98 -2.72 -5.66
C PHE A 176 3.19 -4.02 -5.67
N ASP A 177 3.83 -5.08 -5.15
CA ASP A 177 3.23 -6.39 -4.94
C ASP A 177 2.96 -6.68 -3.46
N SER A 178 3.35 -5.77 -2.57
CA SER A 178 3.15 -5.87 -1.13
C SER A 178 1.90 -5.10 -0.71
N PRO A 179 0.92 -5.77 -0.08
CA PRO A 179 -0.25 -5.11 0.49
C PRO A 179 0.09 -3.91 1.36
N GLN A 180 1.11 -4.07 2.19
CA GLN A 180 1.59 -3.03 3.09
C GLN A 180 2.05 -1.77 2.34
N LEU A 181 2.81 -1.95 1.23
CA LEU A 181 3.28 -0.83 0.42
C LEU A 181 2.14 -0.16 -0.34
N ILE A 182 1.20 -0.96 -0.86
CA ILE A 182 0.02 -0.46 -1.58
C ILE A 182 -0.86 0.35 -0.63
N THR A 183 -1.27 -0.24 0.50
CA THR A 183 -2.10 0.45 1.50
C THR A 183 -1.46 1.74 1.99
N PHE A 184 -0.16 1.72 2.30
CA PHE A 184 0.55 2.91 2.72
C PHE A 184 0.58 3.98 1.61
N SER A 185 0.88 3.59 0.38
CA SER A 185 0.95 4.54 -0.75
C SER A 185 -0.40 5.16 -1.05
N LEU A 186 -1.47 4.37 -1.09
CA LEU A 186 -2.83 4.88 -1.29
C LEU A 186 -3.27 5.77 -0.12
N GLY A 187 -2.96 5.38 1.11
CA GLY A 187 -3.27 6.17 2.30
C GLY A 187 -2.58 7.54 2.34
N ALA A 188 -1.39 7.67 1.73
CA ALA A 188 -0.70 8.95 1.62
C ALA A 188 -1.37 9.93 0.63
N ALA A 189 -2.22 9.45 -0.28
CA ALA A 189 -2.79 10.23 -1.37
C ALA A 189 -3.57 11.45 -0.86
N SER A 190 -4.36 11.31 0.21
CA SER A 190 -5.15 12.42 0.76
C SER A 190 -4.28 13.59 1.24
N THR A 191 -3.19 13.30 1.95
CA THR A 191 -2.23 14.33 2.38
C THR A 191 -1.54 14.99 1.18
N LEU A 192 -1.18 14.21 0.17
CA LEU A 192 -0.52 14.71 -1.03
C LEU A 192 -1.50 15.53 -1.90
N GLN A 193 -2.80 15.20 -1.89
CA GLN A 193 -3.83 16.00 -2.56
C GLN A 193 -4.00 17.38 -1.91
N LEU A 194 -3.91 17.50 -0.57
CA LEU A 194 -3.96 18.81 0.10
C LEU A 194 -2.91 19.79 -0.43
N VAL A 195 -1.75 19.27 -0.85
CA VAL A 195 -0.70 20.10 -1.45
C VAL A 195 -1.14 20.68 -2.80
N ILE A 196 -1.84 19.90 -3.61
CA ILE A 196 -2.46 20.37 -4.86
C ILE A 196 -3.57 21.40 -4.55
N ASP A 197 -4.39 21.12 -3.54
CA ASP A 197 -5.50 21.98 -3.12
C ASP A 197 -5.04 23.37 -2.68
N ILE A 198 -3.90 23.44 -1.99
CA ILE A 198 -3.27 24.71 -1.61
C ILE A 198 -2.85 25.51 -2.84
N GLU A 199 -2.22 24.86 -3.84
CA GLU A 199 -1.79 25.54 -5.05
C GLU A 199 -2.98 26.07 -5.85
N GLN A 200 -4.06 25.32 -5.89
CA GLN A 200 -5.29 25.72 -6.58
C GLN A 200 -6.20 26.65 -5.78
N GLY A 201 -5.81 27.00 -4.53
CA GLY A 201 -6.59 27.92 -3.69
C GLY A 201 -7.87 27.30 -3.12
N ARG A 202 -7.99 25.96 -3.11
CA ARG A 202 -9.14 25.25 -2.50
C ARG A 202 -9.11 25.22 -0.98
N ILE A 203 -7.98 25.60 -0.38
CA ILE A 203 -7.85 25.82 1.06
C ILE A 203 -7.74 27.34 1.30
N PRO A 204 -8.90 28.05 1.36
CA PRO A 204 -8.89 29.52 1.37
C PRO A 204 -8.38 30.12 2.69
N ASN A 205 -8.41 29.37 3.78
CA ASN A 205 -8.02 29.80 5.12
C ASN A 205 -6.77 29.05 5.59
N LEU A 206 -5.76 28.90 4.71
CA LEU A 206 -4.49 28.34 5.13
C LEU A 206 -3.90 29.21 6.24
N ASP A 207 -3.70 28.62 7.41
CA ASP A 207 -3.16 29.26 8.61
C ASP A 207 -2.03 28.44 9.21
N THR A 208 -1.52 28.88 10.35
CA THR A 208 -0.41 28.24 11.05
C THR A 208 -0.76 26.80 11.49
N GLU A 209 -1.98 26.57 11.97
CA GLU A 209 -2.39 25.26 12.50
C GLU A 209 -2.53 24.24 11.37
N ILE A 210 -3.24 24.58 10.30
CA ILE A 210 -3.38 23.74 9.10
C ILE A 210 -2.01 23.47 8.50
N SER A 211 -1.16 24.49 8.39
CA SER A 211 0.19 24.36 7.84
C SER A 211 1.08 23.43 8.68
N LYS A 212 1.01 23.55 10.02
CA LYS A 212 1.71 22.64 10.94
C LYS A 212 1.26 21.20 10.76
N GLN A 213 -0.05 20.97 10.68
CA GLN A 213 -0.59 19.63 10.53
C GLN A 213 -0.14 18.98 9.21
N ILE A 214 -0.22 19.71 8.09
CA ILE A 214 0.23 19.19 6.79
C ILE A 214 1.72 18.82 6.82
N ILE A 215 2.57 19.65 7.44
CA ILE A 215 3.99 19.31 7.58
C ILE A 215 4.20 18.09 8.46
N LEU A 216 3.47 17.96 9.56
CA LEU A 216 3.56 16.79 10.42
C LEU A 216 3.18 15.52 9.66
N ASP A 217 2.11 15.57 8.86
CA ASP A 217 1.67 14.43 8.06
C ASP A 217 2.70 14.05 6.98
N MET A 218 3.31 15.03 6.31
CA MET A 218 4.38 14.77 5.34
C MET A 218 5.64 14.18 6.02
N ILE A 219 6.00 14.67 7.21
CA ILE A 219 7.10 14.10 8.00
C ILE A 219 6.79 12.66 8.37
N ASN A 220 5.54 12.36 8.73
CA ASN A 220 5.11 11.01 9.06
C ASN A 220 5.20 10.06 7.87
N ILE A 221 4.75 10.50 6.70
CA ILE A 221 4.91 9.75 5.46
C ILE A 221 6.40 9.41 5.25
N SER A 222 7.29 10.40 5.34
CA SER A 222 8.72 10.19 5.14
C SER A 222 9.35 9.25 6.19
N TYR A 223 8.90 9.32 7.44
CA TYR A 223 9.34 8.41 8.49
C TYR A 223 8.91 6.98 8.21
N CYS A 224 7.65 6.77 7.86
CA CYS A 224 7.12 5.45 7.54
C CYS A 224 7.75 4.85 6.28
N VAL A 225 8.09 5.67 5.28
CA VAL A 225 8.87 5.21 4.12
C VAL A 225 10.20 4.61 4.56
N ARG A 226 10.94 5.28 5.44
CA ARG A 226 12.22 4.76 5.95
C ARG A 226 12.05 3.47 6.74
N TYR A 227 11.00 3.38 7.54
CA TYR A 227 10.68 2.15 8.27
C TYR A 227 10.41 1.00 7.29
N LEU A 228 9.60 1.23 6.27
CA LEU A 228 9.28 0.25 5.24
C LEU A 228 10.49 -0.15 4.39
N GLN A 229 11.43 0.76 4.17
CA GLN A 229 12.67 0.48 3.45
C GLN A 229 13.58 -0.51 4.17
N ASN A 230 13.44 -0.75 5.47
CA ASN A 230 14.18 -1.80 6.18
C ASN A 230 13.83 -3.20 5.64
N SER A 231 12.57 -3.43 5.30
CA SER A 231 12.10 -4.70 4.73
C SER A 231 11.94 -4.66 3.21
N HIS A 232 11.81 -3.45 2.63
CA HIS A 232 11.62 -3.21 1.20
C HIS A 232 12.63 -2.15 0.69
N PRO A 233 13.92 -2.49 0.52
CA PRO A 233 14.97 -1.48 0.24
C PRO A 233 14.76 -0.65 -1.02
N HIS A 234 13.93 -1.12 -1.95
CA HIS A 234 13.62 -0.43 -3.22
C HIS A 234 12.31 0.35 -3.16
N PHE A 235 11.66 0.41 -2.00
CA PHE A 235 10.45 1.20 -1.84
C PHE A 235 10.74 2.68 -2.08
N ARG A 236 9.93 3.33 -2.91
CA ARG A 236 10.02 4.76 -3.22
C ARG A 236 8.96 5.54 -2.45
N GLU A 237 9.27 6.79 -2.19
CA GLU A 237 8.36 7.69 -1.50
C GLU A 237 7.08 7.89 -2.32
N PRO A 238 5.88 7.76 -1.73
CA PRO A 238 4.61 8.05 -2.39
C PRO A 238 4.57 9.43 -3.03
N GLU A 239 5.21 10.41 -2.44
CA GLU A 239 5.33 11.78 -2.96
C GLU A 239 5.91 11.80 -4.37
N VAL A 240 6.99 11.06 -4.62
CA VAL A 240 7.64 10.98 -5.95
C VAL A 240 6.69 10.39 -7.00
N LEU A 241 5.85 9.44 -6.57
CA LEU A 241 4.89 8.77 -7.44
C LEU A 241 3.65 9.64 -7.69
N TYR A 242 3.26 10.41 -6.68
CA TYR A 242 2.09 11.27 -6.73
C TYR A 242 2.31 12.51 -7.61
N PHE A 243 3.45 13.20 -7.45
CA PHE A 243 3.79 14.37 -8.25
C PHE A 243 4.53 14.00 -9.54
N ASN A 244 3.94 13.12 -10.34
CA ASN A 244 4.52 12.44 -11.49
C ASN A 244 4.57 13.25 -12.80
N THR A 245 4.15 14.51 -12.77
CA THR A 245 4.29 15.46 -13.90
C THR A 245 5.08 16.69 -13.47
N ILE A 246 5.64 17.42 -14.45
CA ILE A 246 6.37 18.67 -14.18
C ILE A 246 5.47 19.68 -13.47
N ASP A 247 4.22 19.81 -13.91
CA ASP A 247 3.27 20.77 -13.33
C ASP A 247 2.91 20.39 -11.89
N ARG A 248 2.70 19.11 -11.60
CA ARG A 248 2.45 18.60 -10.25
C ARG A 248 3.66 18.76 -9.33
N ALA A 249 4.86 18.46 -9.82
CA ALA A 249 6.09 18.69 -9.06
C ALA A 249 6.32 20.18 -8.77
N TYR A 250 5.98 21.03 -9.73
CA TYR A 250 6.06 22.49 -9.53
C TYR A 250 5.00 23.01 -8.56
N ALA A 251 3.76 22.49 -8.63
CA ALA A 251 2.69 22.78 -7.69
C ALA A 251 3.09 22.37 -6.26
N ASN A 252 3.65 21.15 -6.09
CA ASN A 252 4.18 20.71 -4.80
C ASN A 252 5.19 21.70 -4.23
N ARG A 253 6.17 22.12 -5.01
CA ARG A 253 7.17 23.09 -4.55
C ARG A 253 6.57 24.43 -4.16
N LYS A 254 5.60 24.93 -4.93
CA LYS A 254 4.93 26.21 -4.61
C LYS A 254 4.12 26.11 -3.32
N SER A 255 3.39 25.01 -3.14
CA SER A 255 2.59 24.81 -1.93
C SER A 255 3.47 24.68 -0.70
N GLN A 256 4.60 23.99 -0.79
CA GLN A 256 5.57 23.93 0.31
C GLN A 256 6.08 25.32 0.71
N ASN A 257 6.29 26.23 -0.26
CA ASN A 257 6.65 27.62 0.06
C ASN A 257 5.50 28.34 0.77
N LYS A 258 4.24 28.20 0.28
CA LYS A 258 3.06 28.79 0.93
C LYS A 258 2.89 28.28 2.36
N ILE A 259 3.00 26.98 2.57
CA ILE A 259 2.93 26.36 3.90
C ILE A 259 4.03 26.93 4.82
N SER A 260 5.26 27.03 4.33
CA SER A 260 6.39 27.53 5.11
C SER A 260 6.29 29.00 5.53
N ASP A 261 5.50 29.81 4.81
CA ASP A 261 5.27 31.22 5.16
C ASP A 261 4.44 31.38 6.45
N TYR A 262 3.70 30.34 6.86
CA TYR A 262 2.88 30.30 8.09
C TYR A 262 3.59 29.67 9.29
N ILE A 263 4.81 29.16 9.12
CA ILE A 263 5.50 28.42 10.18
C ILE A 263 6.68 29.22 10.69
N ALA A 264 6.63 29.57 11.97
CA ALA A 264 7.79 30.04 12.70
C ALA A 264 8.56 28.80 13.22
N TRP A 265 9.83 28.69 12.83
CA TRP A 265 10.68 27.54 13.18
C TRP A 265 10.97 27.40 14.69
N ASP A 266 10.61 28.42 15.47
CA ASP A 266 10.72 28.46 16.94
C ASP A 266 9.57 27.76 17.67
N ASP A 267 8.49 27.41 16.95
CA ASP A 267 7.25 26.84 17.52
C ASP A 267 7.37 25.39 17.96
N GLY A 268 8.59 24.94 18.24
CA GLY A 268 8.82 23.68 18.91
C GLY A 268 8.17 22.47 18.21
N PHE A 269 8.64 22.12 17.01
CA PHE A 269 8.40 20.77 16.49
C PHE A 269 9.10 19.77 17.39
N HIS A 270 8.54 19.55 18.60
CA HIS A 270 9.09 18.61 19.56
C HIS A 270 8.84 17.19 19.08
N ARG A 271 9.91 16.45 18.95
CA ARG A 271 9.86 15.00 18.77
C ARG A 271 9.15 14.38 19.97
N SER A 272 8.04 13.69 19.74
CA SER A 272 7.59 12.67 20.69
C SER A 272 8.30 11.36 20.35
N ALA A 273 8.77 10.67 21.37
CA ALA A 273 9.54 9.43 21.21
C ALA A 273 8.67 8.21 20.80
N ASP A 274 7.35 8.39 20.69
CA ASP A 274 6.37 7.31 20.51
C ASP A 274 5.85 7.19 19.06
N GLN A 275 6.74 7.40 18.10
CA GLN A 275 6.33 7.41 16.71
C GLN A 275 6.48 6.04 16.08
N ASP A 276 5.42 5.37 16.23
CA ASP A 276 5.15 4.11 15.59
C ASP A 276 4.43 4.34 14.25
N CYS A 277 4.96 3.76 13.17
CA CYS A 277 4.15 3.52 11.97
C CYS A 277 3.06 2.47 12.28
N ASN A 278 2.40 2.64 13.42
CA ASN A 278 1.41 1.73 14.00
C ASN A 278 0.13 1.66 13.19
N ILE A 279 -0.09 2.63 12.30
CA ILE A 279 -1.12 2.51 11.24
C ILE A 279 -0.92 1.21 10.45
N LEU A 280 0.33 0.79 10.27
CA LEU A 280 0.67 -0.44 9.57
C LEU A 280 0.64 -1.70 10.45
N LYS A 281 0.56 -1.55 11.78
CA LYS A 281 0.53 -2.68 12.72
C LYS A 281 -0.88 -3.07 13.13
N LYS A 282 -1.87 -2.17 12.98
CA LYS A 282 -3.26 -2.44 13.38
C LYS A 282 -3.99 -3.42 12.47
N ASP A 283 -3.56 -3.51 11.21
CA ASP A 283 -4.23 -4.29 10.18
C ASP A 283 -3.50 -5.61 9.84
N ILE A 284 -2.45 -5.94 10.60
CA ILE A 284 -1.69 -7.22 10.50
C ILE A 284 -1.94 -8.11 11.75
N LYS A 285 -3.07 -7.92 12.42
CA LYS A 285 -3.49 -8.85 13.49
C LYS A 285 -4.61 -9.72 13.01
#